data_21e45238c0300c65a76833f8e877287a
#
_entry.id   21e45238c0300c65a76833f8e877287a
#
_cell.length_a   1.000
_cell.length_b   1.000
_cell.length_c   1.000
_cell.angle_alpha   90.00
_cell.angle_beta   90.00
_cell.angle_gamma   90.00
#
_symmetry.space_group_name_H-M   'P 1'
#
loop_
_entity.id
_entity.type
_entity.pdbx_description
1 polymer ?
#
loop_
_entity_poly.entity_id
_entity_poly.type
_entity_poly.pdbx_seq_one_letter_code
_entity_poly.pdbx_strand_id
1 'polypeptide(L)'
;TRHGGNTIRAYPALVDKGSSVSIRLFGTPHDQAVAHRAGVRRLLLKAIPSPTGYVQEHLTTQEKLVLAQSPYRTTAELFDDCMIACIDAVVGDAEPWTRAEFETLRDAVSATIVDSLFETVALVSRIIGKGRDADRAIRGATSMALISPLADARSQLEALLYPGFVAITGARQLRRLPVYLDGLIHRVDKLAENPSRDRVWMAEVQAASDRYTAAGGSLPLQAGAEARVIHARWML
;
A
#
# COMPACT_ATOMS: atom_id res chain seq x y z
N THR A 1 -25.07 23.82 14.91
CA THR A 1 -25.01 25.25 15.32
C THR A 1 -26.00 26.03 14.47
N ARG A 2 -26.88 26.84 15.09
CA ARG A 2 -27.79 27.75 14.36
C ARG A 2 -27.08 29.09 14.12
N HIS A 3 -26.99 29.50 12.89
CA HIS A 3 -26.51 30.81 12.49
C HIS A 3 -27.51 31.39 11.48
N GLY A 4 -28.15 32.52 11.79
CA GLY A 4 -29.03 33.25 10.86
C GLY A 4 -30.23 32.44 10.35
N GLY A 5 -30.85 31.56 11.14
CA GLY A 5 -32.03 30.80 10.72
C GLY A 5 -31.74 29.50 9.93
N ASN A 6 -30.51 29.29 9.48
CA ASN A 6 -30.13 28.06 8.79
C ASN A 6 -29.48 27.05 9.77
N THR A 7 -29.91 25.78 9.70
CA THR A 7 -29.30 24.68 10.45
C THR A 7 -28.15 24.10 9.63
N ILE A 8 -26.91 24.37 10.04
CA ILE A 8 -25.74 23.76 9.44
C ILE A 8 -25.46 22.45 10.14
N ARG A 9 -25.53 21.34 9.42
CA ARG A 9 -25.05 20.02 9.91
C ARG A 9 -23.53 19.98 9.79
N ALA A 10 -22.86 19.60 10.85
CA ALA A 10 -21.43 19.41 10.90
C ALA A 10 -21.11 18.07 11.54
N TYR A 11 -20.10 17.41 11.02
CA TYR A 11 -19.72 16.04 11.37
C TYR A 11 -18.33 16.08 12.03
N PRO A 12 -18.26 15.85 13.38
CA PRO A 12 -16.98 15.85 14.08
C PRO A 12 -16.16 14.60 13.70
N ALA A 13 -14.85 14.76 13.57
CA ALA A 13 -13.93 13.65 13.36
C ALA A 13 -12.59 13.89 14.05
N LEU A 14 -11.91 12.79 14.36
CA LEU A 14 -10.49 12.80 14.71
C LEU A 14 -9.67 13.04 13.45
N VAL A 15 -8.67 13.91 13.54
CA VAL A 15 -7.79 14.26 12.41
C VAL A 15 -6.35 13.99 12.80
N ASP A 16 -5.66 13.22 11.98
CA ASP A 16 -4.23 12.99 12.09
C ASP A 16 -3.44 14.29 11.82
N LYS A 17 -2.58 14.69 12.75
CA LYS A 17 -1.66 15.82 12.66
C LYS A 17 -0.18 15.40 12.64
N GLY A 18 0.08 14.10 12.35
CA GLY A 18 1.41 13.53 12.43
C GLY A 18 1.85 13.25 13.87
N SER A 19 2.19 14.29 14.62
CA SER A 19 2.62 14.16 16.01
C SER A 19 1.48 14.10 17.04
N SER A 20 0.26 14.48 16.65
CA SER A 20 -0.93 14.54 17.53
C SER A 20 -2.20 14.24 16.77
N VAL A 21 -3.31 14.16 17.50
CA VAL A 21 -4.65 14.05 16.94
C VAL A 21 -5.49 15.22 17.46
N SER A 22 -6.32 15.80 16.60
CA SER A 22 -7.24 16.87 16.95
C SER A 22 -8.66 16.56 16.49
N ILE A 23 -9.68 17.22 17.06
CA ILE A 23 -11.04 17.13 16.58
C ILE A 23 -11.31 18.28 15.61
N ARG A 24 -11.92 17.96 14.46
CA ARG A 24 -12.40 18.95 13.48
C ARG A 24 -13.82 18.63 13.04
N LEU A 25 -14.51 19.64 12.53
CA LEU A 25 -15.85 19.52 11.95
C LEU A 25 -15.74 19.47 10.42
N PHE A 26 -16.50 18.55 9.82
CA PHE A 26 -16.58 18.35 8.36
C PHE A 26 -17.98 18.64 7.86
N GLY A 27 -18.09 19.04 6.60
CA GLY A 27 -19.35 19.34 5.95
C GLY A 27 -20.09 18.10 5.42
N THR A 28 -19.38 16.99 5.21
CA THR A 28 -19.94 15.75 4.68
C THR A 28 -19.60 14.54 5.54
N PRO A 29 -20.47 13.52 5.60
CA PRO A 29 -20.18 12.26 6.28
C PRO A 29 -18.98 11.52 5.67
N HIS A 30 -18.76 11.65 4.35
CA HIS A 30 -17.64 11.01 3.67
C HIS A 30 -16.30 11.57 4.18
N ASP A 31 -16.13 12.89 4.18
CA ASP A 31 -14.90 13.51 4.68
C ASP A 31 -14.67 13.23 6.16
N GLN A 32 -15.77 13.18 6.95
CA GLN A 32 -15.74 12.75 8.34
C GLN A 32 -15.14 11.35 8.49
N ALA A 33 -15.68 10.36 7.77
CA ALA A 33 -15.25 8.96 7.87
C ALA A 33 -13.77 8.80 7.48
N VAL A 34 -13.34 9.42 6.38
CA VAL A 34 -11.95 9.40 5.93
C VAL A 34 -11.01 10.01 6.98
N ALA A 35 -11.35 11.18 7.50
CA ALA A 35 -10.53 11.87 8.50
C ALA A 35 -10.50 11.11 9.83
N HIS A 36 -11.66 10.58 10.26
CA HIS A 36 -11.80 9.84 11.52
C HIS A 36 -10.95 8.57 11.53
N ARG A 37 -10.98 7.80 10.45
CA ARG A 37 -10.14 6.60 10.28
C ARG A 37 -8.65 6.92 10.41
N ALA A 38 -8.18 7.98 9.76
CA ALA A 38 -6.79 8.43 9.87
C ALA A 38 -6.43 8.86 11.30
N GLY A 39 -7.34 9.56 11.99
CA GLY A 39 -7.18 9.98 13.38
C GLY A 39 -7.14 8.81 14.36
N VAL A 40 -8.04 7.83 14.20
CA VAL A 40 -8.06 6.59 15.00
C VAL A 40 -6.75 5.82 14.83
N ARG A 41 -6.30 5.62 13.60
CA ARG A 41 -5.01 4.97 13.31
C ARG A 41 -3.86 5.68 14.00
N ARG A 42 -3.80 7.01 13.94
CA ARG A 42 -2.77 7.80 14.64
C ARG A 42 -2.83 7.62 16.15
N LEU A 43 -4.02 7.56 16.74
CA LEU A 43 -4.17 7.29 18.19
C LEU A 43 -3.66 5.90 18.55
N LEU A 44 -3.97 4.87 17.74
CA LEU A 44 -3.48 3.50 17.95
C LEU A 44 -1.95 3.44 17.89
N LEU A 45 -1.34 4.07 16.87
CA LEU A 45 0.13 4.18 16.73
C LEU A 45 0.79 4.83 17.95
N LYS A 46 0.10 5.75 18.64
CA LYS A 46 0.61 6.40 19.85
C LYS A 46 0.33 5.62 21.13
N ALA A 47 -0.77 4.87 21.17
CA ALA A 47 -1.22 4.14 22.36
C ALA A 47 -0.56 2.76 22.49
N ILE A 48 -0.05 2.20 21.40
CA ILE A 48 0.54 0.86 21.37
C ILE A 48 2.07 1.01 21.34
N PRO A 49 2.80 0.35 22.27
CA PRO A 49 4.26 0.29 22.18
C PRO A 49 4.71 -0.31 20.86
N SER A 50 5.60 0.37 20.15
CA SER A 50 6.09 -0.13 18.86
C SER A 50 7.02 -1.32 19.04
N PRO A 51 6.73 -2.49 18.47
CA PRO A 51 7.61 -3.65 18.50
C PRO A 51 8.73 -3.59 17.45
N THR A 52 8.85 -2.48 16.72
CA THR A 52 9.78 -2.33 15.58
C THR A 52 11.22 -2.66 15.94
N GLY A 53 11.72 -2.17 17.07
CA GLY A 53 13.08 -2.45 17.55
C GLY A 53 13.30 -3.95 17.77
N TYR A 54 12.36 -4.59 18.46
CA TYR A 54 12.39 -6.02 18.71
C TYR A 54 12.40 -6.84 17.42
N VAL A 55 11.53 -6.50 16.46
CA VAL A 55 11.48 -7.17 15.15
C VAL A 55 12.81 -6.96 14.39
N GLN A 56 13.34 -5.75 14.37
CA GLN A 56 14.61 -5.44 13.70
C GLN A 56 15.80 -6.24 14.26
N GLU A 57 15.87 -6.42 15.57
CA GLU A 57 16.93 -7.22 16.22
C GLU A 57 16.91 -8.67 15.79
N HIS A 58 15.71 -9.24 15.56
CA HIS A 58 15.53 -10.65 15.19
C HIS A 58 15.64 -10.93 13.68
N LEU A 59 15.80 -9.89 12.85
CA LEU A 59 16.04 -10.09 11.42
C LEU A 59 17.45 -10.61 11.16
N THR A 60 17.56 -11.51 10.20
CA THR A 60 18.83 -11.96 9.65
C THR A 60 19.57 -10.83 8.93
N THR A 61 20.89 -10.94 8.81
CA THR A 61 21.68 -9.97 8.02
C THR A 61 21.20 -9.88 6.58
N GLN A 62 20.77 -11.00 5.99
CA GLN A 62 20.26 -11.01 4.63
C GLN A 62 18.95 -10.22 4.49
N GLU A 63 18.01 -10.38 5.43
CA GLU A 63 16.76 -9.63 5.44
C GLU A 63 17.03 -8.13 5.62
N LYS A 64 17.92 -7.74 6.53
CA LYS A 64 18.34 -6.35 6.73
C LYS A 64 18.90 -5.73 5.44
N LEU A 65 19.73 -6.47 4.72
CA LEU A 65 20.30 -6.03 3.44
C LEU A 65 19.23 -5.88 2.35
N VAL A 66 18.25 -6.78 2.28
CA VAL A 66 17.16 -6.69 1.33
C VAL A 66 16.27 -5.49 1.66
N LEU A 67 15.86 -5.32 2.92
CA LEU A 67 15.00 -4.22 3.35
C LEU A 67 15.66 -2.84 3.16
N ALA A 68 16.98 -2.75 3.33
CA ALA A 68 17.74 -1.52 3.07
C ALA A 68 17.72 -1.09 1.58
N GLN A 69 17.34 -1.99 0.67
CA GLN A 69 17.22 -1.70 -0.77
C GLN A 69 15.78 -1.43 -1.20
N SER A 70 14.89 -1.22 -0.24
CA SER A 70 13.50 -0.83 -0.48
C SER A 70 13.41 0.57 -1.13
N PRO A 71 12.29 0.92 -1.75
CA PRO A 71 12.07 2.25 -2.32
C PRO A 71 11.90 3.35 -1.25
N TYR A 72 11.84 3.01 0.03
CA TYR A 72 11.76 3.98 1.12
C TYR A 72 13.09 4.69 1.33
N ARG A 73 13.03 5.92 1.83
CA ARG A 73 14.24 6.72 2.13
C ARG A 73 15.05 6.13 3.27
N THR A 74 14.35 5.57 4.25
CA THR A 74 14.95 4.94 5.43
C THR A 74 14.23 3.64 5.78
N THR A 75 14.95 2.74 6.44
CA THR A 75 14.35 1.51 6.98
C THR A 75 13.28 1.84 8.03
N ALA A 76 13.44 2.94 8.79
CA ALA A 76 12.44 3.39 9.75
C ALA A 76 11.10 3.71 9.07
N GLU A 77 11.10 4.47 7.97
CA GLU A 77 9.88 4.73 7.19
C GLU A 77 9.20 3.44 6.70
N LEU A 78 9.99 2.46 6.27
CA LEU A 78 9.45 1.15 5.87
C LEU A 78 8.77 0.44 7.03
N PHE A 79 9.39 0.43 8.22
CA PHE A 79 8.79 -0.21 9.39
C PHE A 79 7.55 0.53 9.88
N ASP A 80 7.53 1.84 9.82
CA ASP A 80 6.34 2.66 10.14
C ASP A 80 5.18 2.31 9.20
N ASP A 81 5.47 2.13 7.92
CA ASP A 81 4.48 1.74 6.91
C ASP A 81 3.97 0.31 7.13
N CYS A 82 4.84 -0.64 7.53
CA CYS A 82 4.45 -1.98 7.95
C CYS A 82 3.54 -1.94 9.20
N MET A 83 3.86 -1.11 10.19
CA MET A 83 3.02 -0.91 11.37
C MET A 83 1.63 -0.40 11.00
N ILE A 84 1.55 0.58 10.11
CA ILE A 84 0.28 1.11 9.59
C ILE A 84 -0.54 -0.01 8.95
N ALA A 85 0.08 -0.81 8.07
CA ALA A 85 -0.60 -1.92 7.40
C ALA A 85 -1.13 -2.98 8.39
N CYS A 86 -0.36 -3.30 9.44
CA CYS A 86 -0.79 -4.23 10.50
C CYS A 86 -1.97 -3.67 11.30
N ILE A 87 -1.92 -2.41 11.70
CA ILE A 87 -3.01 -1.74 12.42
C ILE A 87 -4.27 -1.72 11.55
N ASP A 88 -4.16 -1.27 10.30
CA ASP A 88 -5.30 -1.16 9.38
C ASP A 88 -5.94 -2.54 9.10
N ALA A 89 -5.15 -3.61 9.11
CA ALA A 89 -5.68 -4.97 8.96
C ALA A 89 -6.59 -5.41 10.11
N VAL A 90 -6.30 -4.97 11.33
CA VAL A 90 -7.12 -5.25 12.52
C VAL A 90 -8.29 -4.27 12.61
N VAL A 91 -8.05 -3.00 12.36
CA VAL A 91 -9.08 -1.94 12.38
C VAL A 91 -10.18 -2.25 11.37
N GLY A 92 -9.84 -2.69 10.16
CA GLY A 92 -10.82 -2.99 9.12
C GLY A 92 -11.77 -1.81 8.88
N ASP A 93 -13.07 -2.06 9.05
CA ASP A 93 -14.13 -1.06 8.91
C ASP A 93 -14.61 -0.51 10.28
N ALA A 94 -13.89 -0.77 11.37
CA ALA A 94 -14.26 -0.29 12.68
C ALA A 94 -14.09 1.24 12.79
N GLU A 95 -15.11 1.90 13.32
CA GLU A 95 -15.16 3.35 13.57
C GLU A 95 -15.46 3.61 15.06
N PRO A 96 -14.48 3.52 15.97
CA PRO A 96 -14.71 3.75 17.38
C PRO A 96 -15.03 5.23 17.65
N TRP A 97 -16.19 5.49 18.23
CA TRP A 97 -16.65 6.82 18.64
C TRP A 97 -16.60 7.05 20.16
N THR A 98 -16.45 5.97 20.91
CA THR A 98 -16.35 6.01 22.38
C THR A 98 -14.97 5.55 22.85
N ARG A 99 -14.62 5.95 24.07
CA ARG A 99 -13.39 5.49 24.71
C ARG A 99 -13.35 3.96 24.84
N ALA A 100 -14.44 3.35 25.24
CA ALA A 100 -14.54 1.90 25.43
C ALA A 100 -14.31 1.13 24.09
N GLU A 101 -14.92 1.59 23.02
CA GLU A 101 -14.71 1.01 21.69
C GLU A 101 -13.24 1.15 21.21
N PHE A 102 -12.63 2.31 21.48
CA PHE A 102 -11.22 2.52 21.16
C PHE A 102 -10.30 1.61 21.99
N GLU A 103 -10.57 1.47 23.30
CA GLU A 103 -9.79 0.58 24.18
C GLU A 103 -9.91 -0.88 23.75
N THR A 104 -11.09 -1.34 23.38
CA THR A 104 -11.31 -2.69 22.82
C THR A 104 -10.49 -2.89 21.54
N LEU A 105 -10.50 -1.91 20.63
CA LEU A 105 -9.76 -1.97 19.39
C LEU A 105 -8.25 -1.94 19.63
N ARG A 106 -7.76 -1.08 20.53
CA ARG A 106 -6.35 -1.03 20.96
C ARG A 106 -5.88 -2.38 21.49
N ASP A 107 -6.67 -3.02 22.34
CA ASP A 107 -6.32 -4.30 22.95
C ASP A 107 -6.28 -5.42 21.89
N ALA A 108 -7.21 -5.40 20.94
CA ALA A 108 -7.20 -6.33 19.80
C ALA A 108 -5.95 -6.16 18.92
N VAL A 109 -5.55 -4.91 18.62
CA VAL A 109 -4.30 -4.64 17.87
C VAL A 109 -3.08 -5.08 18.70
N SER A 110 -3.03 -4.72 19.99
CA SER A 110 -1.90 -5.05 20.88
C SER A 110 -1.67 -6.55 21.00
N ALA A 111 -2.73 -7.35 20.96
CA ALA A 111 -2.64 -8.80 21.07
C ALA A 111 -1.95 -9.47 19.88
N THR A 112 -1.93 -8.83 18.70
CA THR A 112 -1.44 -9.46 17.47
C THR A 112 -0.30 -8.71 16.80
N ILE A 113 0.02 -7.49 17.24
CA ILE A 113 0.90 -6.58 16.50
C ILE A 113 2.31 -7.10 16.30
N VAL A 114 2.88 -7.84 17.27
CA VAL A 114 4.24 -8.39 17.19
C VAL A 114 4.31 -9.42 16.07
N ASP A 115 3.44 -10.43 16.12
CA ASP A 115 3.42 -11.51 15.12
C ASP A 115 3.06 -10.98 13.73
N SER A 116 2.04 -10.11 13.65
CA SER A 116 1.62 -9.47 12.40
C SER A 116 2.76 -8.64 11.78
N LEU A 117 3.56 -7.95 12.58
CA LEU A 117 4.70 -7.19 12.09
C LEU A 117 5.80 -8.10 11.57
N PHE A 118 6.12 -9.20 12.26
CA PHE A 118 7.07 -10.20 11.77
C PHE A 118 6.63 -10.77 10.41
N GLU A 119 5.38 -11.22 10.30
CA GLU A 119 4.83 -11.75 9.05
C GLU A 119 4.87 -10.71 7.92
N THR A 120 4.48 -9.48 8.23
CA THR A 120 4.45 -8.38 7.24
C THR A 120 5.86 -8.04 6.76
N VAL A 121 6.83 -7.92 7.66
CA VAL A 121 8.22 -7.62 7.31
C VAL A 121 8.86 -8.77 6.50
N ALA A 122 8.61 -10.03 6.86
CA ALA A 122 9.05 -11.18 6.09
C ALA A 122 8.46 -11.20 4.67
N LEU A 123 7.16 -10.87 4.54
CA LEU A 123 6.50 -10.75 3.25
C LEU A 123 7.09 -9.59 2.42
N VAL A 124 7.29 -8.44 3.03
CA VAL A 124 7.88 -7.25 2.39
C VAL A 124 9.32 -7.52 1.94
N SER A 125 10.12 -8.20 2.75
CA SER A 125 11.48 -8.63 2.35
C SER A 125 11.43 -9.50 1.09
N ARG A 126 10.52 -10.47 1.01
CA ARG A 126 10.32 -11.30 -0.19
C ARG A 126 9.87 -10.48 -1.40
N ILE A 127 8.96 -9.51 -1.21
CA ILE A 127 8.48 -8.62 -2.27
C ILE A 127 9.63 -7.79 -2.83
N ILE A 128 10.44 -7.16 -1.98
CA ILE A 128 11.60 -6.35 -2.39
C ILE A 128 12.62 -7.22 -3.11
N GLY A 129 12.89 -8.44 -2.62
CA GLY A 129 13.77 -9.40 -3.28
C GLY A 129 13.31 -9.69 -4.71
N LYS A 130 12.04 -10.03 -4.91
CA LYS A 130 11.45 -10.26 -6.25
C LYS A 130 11.45 -9.00 -7.12
N GLY A 131 11.22 -7.83 -6.55
CA GLY A 131 11.33 -6.56 -7.27
C GLY A 131 12.72 -6.33 -7.84
N ARG A 132 13.75 -6.67 -7.09
CA ARG A 132 15.15 -6.64 -7.56
C ARG A 132 15.42 -7.64 -8.68
N ASP A 133 14.84 -8.84 -8.59
CA ASP A 133 14.98 -9.83 -9.66
C ASP A 133 14.28 -9.34 -10.93
N ALA A 134 13.10 -8.71 -10.81
CA ALA A 134 12.40 -8.08 -11.92
C ALA A 134 13.24 -6.93 -12.55
N ASP A 135 13.78 -6.04 -11.72
CA ASP A 135 14.66 -4.95 -12.20
C ASP A 135 15.90 -5.50 -12.92
N ARG A 136 16.52 -6.56 -12.40
CA ARG A 136 17.65 -7.25 -13.03
C ARG A 136 17.26 -7.86 -14.38
N ALA A 137 16.10 -8.51 -14.47
CA ALA A 137 15.60 -9.07 -15.73
C ALA A 137 15.37 -7.96 -16.78
N ILE A 138 14.72 -6.85 -16.38
CA ILE A 138 14.48 -5.69 -17.25
C ILE A 138 15.81 -5.10 -17.78
N ARG A 139 16.80 -4.92 -16.90
CA ARG A 139 18.12 -4.37 -17.30
C ARG A 139 18.94 -5.33 -18.12
N GLY A 140 18.76 -6.64 -17.94
CA GLY A 140 19.46 -7.68 -18.69
C GLY A 140 19.00 -7.81 -20.13
N ALA A 141 17.80 -7.36 -20.47
CA ALA A 141 17.26 -7.41 -21.82
C ALA A 141 17.70 -6.18 -22.63
N THR A 142 18.67 -6.37 -23.54
CA THR A 142 19.37 -5.26 -24.22
C THR A 142 18.97 -5.03 -25.68
N SER A 143 17.99 -5.78 -26.22
CA SER A 143 17.58 -5.65 -27.62
C SER A 143 16.85 -4.33 -27.89
N MET A 144 17.27 -3.59 -28.92
CA MET A 144 16.60 -2.35 -29.34
C MET A 144 15.14 -2.55 -29.75
N ALA A 145 14.76 -3.74 -30.23
CA ALA A 145 13.38 -4.07 -30.55
C ALA A 145 12.46 -4.13 -29.32
N LEU A 146 13.03 -4.23 -28.13
CA LEU A 146 12.32 -4.38 -26.85
C LEU A 146 12.24 -3.08 -26.02
N ILE A 147 12.71 -1.94 -26.54
CA ILE A 147 12.74 -0.67 -25.77
C ILE A 147 11.35 -0.31 -25.21
N SER A 148 10.31 -0.34 -26.03
CA SER A 148 8.96 0.02 -25.61
C SER A 148 8.36 -0.97 -24.60
N PRO A 149 8.39 -2.31 -24.82
CA PRO A 149 7.96 -3.28 -23.82
C PRO A 149 8.73 -3.21 -22.51
N LEU A 150 10.04 -2.97 -22.55
CA LEU A 150 10.87 -2.84 -21.35
C LEU A 150 10.58 -1.54 -20.57
N ALA A 151 10.27 -0.45 -21.27
CA ALA A 151 9.83 0.78 -20.64
C ALA A 151 8.49 0.59 -19.90
N ASP A 152 7.53 -0.12 -20.53
CA ASP A 152 6.27 -0.47 -19.89
C ASP A 152 6.48 -1.42 -18.68
N ALA A 153 7.31 -2.44 -18.81
CA ALA A 153 7.66 -3.34 -17.72
C ALA A 153 8.27 -2.59 -16.51
N ARG A 154 9.12 -1.59 -16.79
CA ARG A 154 9.69 -0.71 -15.76
C ARG A 154 8.61 0.11 -15.08
N SER A 155 7.71 0.74 -15.83
CA SER A 155 6.58 1.49 -15.27
C SER A 155 5.68 0.60 -14.41
N GLN A 156 5.48 -0.67 -14.79
CA GLN A 156 4.75 -1.63 -13.96
C GLN A 156 5.47 -1.93 -12.63
N LEU A 157 6.78 -2.13 -12.66
CA LEU A 157 7.58 -2.35 -11.45
C LEU A 157 7.51 -1.14 -10.52
N GLU A 158 7.65 0.06 -11.05
CA GLU A 158 7.56 1.32 -10.30
C GLU A 158 6.15 1.55 -9.71
N ALA A 159 5.11 1.12 -10.40
CA ALA A 159 3.73 1.17 -9.91
C ALA A 159 3.44 0.14 -8.80
N LEU A 160 4.23 -0.93 -8.68
CA LEU A 160 4.11 -1.93 -7.62
C LEU A 160 4.96 -1.59 -6.39
N LEU A 161 6.13 -0.99 -6.59
CA LEU A 161 7.13 -0.74 -5.55
C LEU A 161 7.53 0.74 -5.52
N TYR A 162 6.86 1.49 -4.66
CA TYR A 162 7.06 2.92 -4.43
C TYR A 162 7.07 3.23 -2.93
N PRO A 163 7.59 4.37 -2.47
CA PRO A 163 7.51 4.75 -1.04
C PRO A 163 6.06 4.79 -0.56
N GLY A 164 5.72 4.06 0.50
CA GLY A 164 4.35 3.96 1.02
C GLY A 164 3.56 2.76 0.48
N PHE A 165 4.13 1.92 -0.38
CA PHE A 165 3.40 0.83 -1.03
C PHE A 165 2.82 -0.19 -0.04
N VAL A 166 3.42 -0.39 1.13
CA VAL A 166 2.98 -1.41 2.09
C VAL A 166 1.62 -1.05 2.69
N ALA A 167 1.49 0.13 3.29
CA ALA A 167 0.24 0.59 3.90
C ALA A 167 -0.83 0.87 2.83
N ILE A 168 -0.45 1.51 1.71
CA ILE A 168 -1.37 1.82 0.61
C ILE A 168 -1.96 0.54 0.00
N THR A 169 -1.14 -0.47 -0.26
CA THR A 169 -1.61 -1.76 -0.80
C THR A 169 -2.47 -2.52 0.23
N GLY A 170 -2.14 -2.39 1.50
CA GLY A 170 -2.83 -3.07 2.60
C GLY A 170 -2.52 -4.56 2.69
N ALA A 171 -2.61 -5.11 3.89
CA ALA A 171 -2.14 -6.47 4.21
C ALA A 171 -2.74 -7.58 3.30
N ARG A 172 -4.00 -7.44 2.89
CA ARG A 172 -4.67 -8.43 2.04
C ARG A 172 -4.08 -8.49 0.64
N GLN A 173 -3.86 -7.36 0.00
CA GLN A 173 -3.37 -7.29 -1.38
C GLN A 173 -1.85 -7.42 -1.45
N LEU A 174 -1.15 -7.01 -0.40
CA LEU A 174 0.30 -7.16 -0.28
C LEU A 174 0.76 -8.60 -0.51
N ARG A 175 -0.03 -9.59 -0.07
CA ARG A 175 0.23 -11.03 -0.29
C ARG A 175 0.22 -11.43 -1.76
N ARG A 176 -0.33 -10.63 -2.66
CA ARG A 176 -0.39 -10.88 -4.11
C ARG A 176 0.78 -10.30 -4.88
N LEU A 177 1.48 -9.30 -4.33
CA LEU A 177 2.60 -8.65 -5.01
C LEU A 177 3.70 -9.63 -5.48
N PRO A 178 4.07 -10.68 -4.69
CA PRO A 178 5.03 -11.67 -5.19
C PRO A 178 4.60 -12.33 -6.51
N VAL A 179 3.31 -12.65 -6.67
CA VAL A 179 2.78 -13.27 -7.90
C VAL A 179 2.84 -12.29 -9.07
N TYR A 180 2.53 -11.02 -8.83
CA TYR A 180 2.61 -9.99 -9.87
C TYR A 180 4.05 -9.76 -10.34
N LEU A 181 5.00 -9.74 -9.41
CA LEU A 181 6.43 -9.62 -9.71
C LEU A 181 6.95 -10.84 -10.47
N ASP A 182 6.52 -12.06 -10.11
CA ASP A 182 6.84 -13.28 -10.86
C ASP A 182 6.28 -13.21 -12.28
N GLY A 183 5.04 -12.74 -12.44
CA GLY A 183 4.43 -12.49 -13.75
C GLY A 183 5.22 -11.50 -14.57
N LEU A 184 5.71 -10.41 -13.97
CA LEU A 184 6.55 -9.41 -14.63
C LEU A 184 7.89 -10.01 -15.10
N ILE A 185 8.56 -10.78 -14.24
CA ILE A 185 9.81 -11.47 -14.59
C ILE A 185 9.55 -12.40 -15.78
N HIS A 186 8.52 -13.25 -15.68
CA HIS A 186 8.17 -14.17 -16.75
C HIS A 186 7.85 -13.45 -18.07
N ARG A 187 7.13 -12.32 -18.01
CA ARG A 187 6.86 -11.46 -19.18
C ARG A 187 8.17 -11.03 -19.84
N VAL A 188 9.10 -10.47 -19.05
CA VAL A 188 10.39 -9.98 -19.55
C VAL A 188 11.21 -11.10 -20.19
N ASP A 189 11.26 -12.28 -19.58
CA ASP A 189 11.97 -13.45 -20.11
C ASP A 189 11.39 -13.90 -21.47
N LYS A 190 10.08 -13.74 -21.67
CA LYS A 190 9.37 -14.12 -22.90
C LYS A 190 9.33 -13.05 -23.99
N LEU A 191 9.73 -11.80 -23.68
CA LEU A 191 9.70 -10.69 -24.65
C LEU A 191 10.49 -10.98 -25.92
N ALA A 192 11.67 -11.60 -25.80
CA ALA A 192 12.52 -11.92 -26.94
C ALA A 192 11.91 -12.98 -27.88
N GLU A 193 11.09 -13.90 -27.33
CA GLU A 193 10.45 -14.98 -28.08
C GLU A 193 9.26 -14.49 -28.90
N ASN A 194 8.46 -13.55 -28.35
CA ASN A 194 7.26 -13.06 -29.06
C ASN A 194 6.91 -11.59 -28.71
N PRO A 195 7.66 -10.62 -29.28
CA PRO A 195 7.41 -9.20 -29.03
C PRO A 195 6.04 -8.72 -29.55
N SER A 196 5.50 -9.38 -30.58
CA SER A 196 4.21 -8.98 -31.16
C SER A 196 3.05 -9.32 -30.24
N ARG A 197 3.09 -10.45 -29.55
CA ARG A 197 2.09 -10.84 -28.56
C ARG A 197 2.08 -9.87 -27.37
N ASP A 198 3.24 -9.49 -26.89
CA ASP A 198 3.35 -8.53 -25.78
C ASP A 198 2.76 -7.17 -26.14
N ARG A 199 2.95 -6.69 -27.37
CA ARG A 199 2.35 -5.44 -27.86
C ARG A 199 0.81 -5.48 -27.84
N VAL A 200 0.21 -6.60 -28.21
CA VAL A 200 -1.24 -6.75 -28.15
C VAL A 200 -1.72 -6.66 -26.70
N TRP A 201 -1.09 -7.36 -25.79
CA TRP A 201 -1.45 -7.33 -24.36
C TRP A 201 -1.24 -5.94 -23.73
N MET A 202 -0.14 -5.24 -24.07
CA MET A 202 0.06 -3.87 -23.63
C MET A 202 -1.09 -2.95 -24.07
N ALA A 203 -1.55 -3.07 -25.32
CA ALA A 203 -2.66 -2.27 -25.83
C ALA A 203 -3.98 -2.56 -25.09
N GLU A 204 -4.26 -3.83 -24.80
CA GLU A 204 -5.45 -4.24 -24.03
C GLU A 204 -5.42 -3.71 -22.59
N VAL A 205 -4.27 -3.82 -21.92
CA VAL A 205 -4.07 -3.29 -20.55
C VAL A 205 -4.21 -1.77 -20.54
N GLN A 206 -3.60 -1.08 -21.52
CA GLN A 206 -3.73 0.38 -21.63
C GLN A 206 -5.18 0.80 -21.83
N ALA A 207 -5.91 0.13 -22.73
CA ALA A 207 -7.33 0.39 -22.96
C ALA A 207 -8.19 0.14 -21.69
N ALA A 208 -7.84 -0.85 -20.87
CA ALA A 208 -8.51 -1.08 -19.59
C ALA A 208 -8.19 0.04 -18.57
N SER A 209 -6.93 0.50 -18.49
CA SER A 209 -6.51 1.63 -17.66
C SER A 209 -7.23 2.92 -18.05
N ASP A 210 -7.34 3.19 -19.36
CA ASP A 210 -8.02 4.38 -19.89
C ASP A 210 -9.50 4.37 -19.53
N ARG A 211 -10.17 3.22 -19.67
CA ARG A 211 -11.59 3.06 -19.25
C ARG A 211 -11.78 3.30 -17.75
N TYR A 212 -10.85 2.80 -16.93
CA TYR A 212 -10.90 3.03 -15.49
C TYR A 212 -10.74 4.51 -15.15
N THR A 213 -9.77 5.19 -15.76
CA THR A 213 -9.54 6.63 -15.57
C THR A 213 -10.74 7.45 -16.04
N ALA A 214 -11.32 7.11 -17.19
CA ALA A 214 -12.53 7.76 -17.71
C ALA A 214 -13.76 7.57 -16.79
N ALA A 215 -13.83 6.45 -16.06
CA ALA A 215 -14.86 6.20 -15.05
C ALA A 215 -14.60 6.90 -13.70
N GLY A 216 -13.61 7.80 -13.62
CA GLY A 216 -13.27 8.55 -12.41
C GLY A 216 -12.25 7.86 -11.51
N GLY A 217 -11.63 6.77 -11.95
CA GLY A 217 -10.50 6.16 -11.27
C GLY A 217 -9.26 7.04 -11.36
N SER A 218 -8.41 7.03 -10.33
CA SER A 218 -7.14 7.78 -10.30
C SER A 218 -5.94 6.85 -10.22
N LEU A 219 -4.84 7.25 -10.89
CA LEU A 219 -3.53 6.59 -10.81
C LEU A 219 -2.47 7.64 -10.42
N PRO A 220 -1.59 7.40 -9.45
CA PRO A 220 -1.58 6.24 -8.55
C PRO A 220 -2.81 6.21 -7.66
N LEU A 221 -3.22 5.02 -7.33
CA LEU A 221 -4.50 4.72 -6.73
C LEU A 221 -4.61 5.33 -5.32
N GLN A 222 -5.74 5.90 -4.98
CA GLN A 222 -6.03 6.30 -3.61
C GLN A 222 -6.45 5.09 -2.78
N ALA A 223 -6.08 5.05 -1.49
CA ALA A 223 -6.35 3.94 -0.60
C ALA A 223 -7.81 3.46 -0.69
N GLY A 224 -8.02 2.19 -1.00
CA GLY A 224 -9.33 1.54 -1.11
C GLY A 224 -9.84 1.24 -2.53
N ALA A 225 -9.52 2.07 -3.54
CA ALA A 225 -9.82 1.76 -4.96
C ALA A 225 -8.71 0.94 -5.62
N GLU A 226 -7.56 1.00 -5.09
CA GLU A 226 -6.23 0.66 -5.57
C GLU A 226 -6.04 -0.82 -5.85
N ALA A 227 -6.46 -1.65 -4.92
CA ALA A 227 -6.36 -3.08 -5.04
C ALA A 227 -7.13 -3.65 -6.24
N ARG A 228 -8.22 -3.00 -6.66
CA ARG A 228 -9.05 -3.47 -7.79
C ARG A 228 -8.39 -3.22 -9.13
N VAL A 229 -7.64 -2.14 -9.27
CA VAL A 229 -6.98 -1.79 -10.53
C VAL A 229 -5.67 -2.52 -10.72
N ILE A 230 -4.88 -2.65 -9.67
CA ILE A 230 -3.71 -3.55 -9.71
C ILE A 230 -4.18 -4.95 -10.11
N HIS A 231 -5.27 -5.43 -9.51
CA HIS A 231 -5.84 -6.73 -9.83
C HIS A 231 -6.38 -6.82 -11.26
N ALA A 232 -7.10 -5.80 -11.76
CA ALA A 232 -7.59 -5.76 -13.14
C ALA A 232 -6.45 -5.66 -14.17
N ARG A 233 -5.36 -4.96 -13.84
CA ARG A 233 -4.19 -4.82 -14.71
C ARG A 233 -3.37 -6.11 -14.86
N TRP A 234 -3.56 -7.09 -13.97
CA TRP A 234 -2.80 -8.34 -13.92
C TRP A 234 -3.64 -9.60 -14.16
N MET A 235 -4.96 -9.47 -14.28
CA MET A 235 -5.85 -10.61 -14.56
C MET A 235 -6.23 -10.75 -16.04
N LEU A 236 -5.79 -9.82 -16.90
CA LEU A 236 -5.88 -9.90 -18.36
C LEU A 236 -4.54 -10.36 -18.93
#